data_b839ffda2b5cf1a79df2cfb92bcd3742
#
_entry.id   b839ffda2b5cf1a79df2cfb92bcd3742
#
_cell.length_a   1.000
_cell.length_b   1.000
_cell.length_c   1.000
_cell.angle_alpha   90.00
_cell.angle_beta   90.00
_cell.angle_gamma   90.00
#
_symmetry.space_group_name_H-M   'P 1'
#
loop_
_entity.id
_entity.type
_entity.pdbx_description
1 polymer ?
#
loop_
_entity_poly.entity_id
_entity_poly.type
_entity_poly.pdbx_seq_one_letter_code
_entity_poly.pdbx_strand_id
1 'polypeptide(L)'
;MLIARVTIMKALFIAALLMLMMSAPARADPPKLAVFDFELIDTSLEGEVNGPRTDEHDRLMQAGDQVRRELAESARFQLLDIAPVNAAAHGSNLQACGGCDVQYAQRLGADLAITGVVQKVSNLILNITIYLRDVHTGDLVTAVNTDLRGNTSESWSRAVRYLVRNRLLAPNYGAPQPQ
;
A
#
# COMPACT_ATOMS: atom_id res chain seq x y z
N MET A 1 32.36 56.87 17.15
CA MET A 1 31.30 56.55 16.16
C MET A 1 31.50 55.20 15.44
N LEU A 2 32.70 54.69 15.33
CA LEU A 2 33.03 53.42 14.64
C LEU A 2 32.64 52.17 15.46
N ILE A 3 32.79 52.19 16.77
CA ILE A 3 32.55 51.04 17.68
C ILE A 3 31.06 50.66 17.73
N ALA A 4 30.15 51.65 17.72
CA ALA A 4 28.70 51.41 17.74
C ALA A 4 28.19 50.69 16.48
N ARG A 5 28.78 50.99 15.32
CA ARG A 5 28.40 50.33 14.03
C ARG A 5 28.80 48.87 13.98
N VAL A 6 29.94 48.50 14.56
CA VAL A 6 30.42 47.09 14.60
C VAL A 6 29.56 46.25 15.54
N THR A 7 29.07 46.82 16.64
CA THR A 7 28.21 46.10 17.59
C THR A 7 26.83 45.82 17.01
N ILE A 8 26.25 46.78 16.30
CA ILE A 8 24.95 46.65 15.62
C ILE A 8 25.03 45.60 14.49
N MET A 9 26.13 45.59 13.72
CA MET A 9 26.32 44.62 12.64
C MET A 9 26.47 43.22 13.17
N LYS A 10 27.17 42.99 14.29
CA LYS A 10 27.28 41.69 14.95
C LYS A 10 25.93 41.23 15.51
N ALA A 11 25.13 42.09 16.09
CA ALA A 11 23.80 41.75 16.59
C ALA A 11 22.83 41.34 15.47
N LEU A 12 22.87 42.03 14.32
CA LEU A 12 22.08 41.69 13.14
C LEU A 12 22.51 40.36 12.53
N PHE A 13 23.80 40.03 12.49
CA PHE A 13 24.28 38.74 12.01
C PHE A 13 23.85 37.57 12.92
N ILE A 14 23.89 37.77 14.25
CA ILE A 14 23.45 36.73 15.21
C ILE A 14 21.95 36.55 15.13
N ALA A 15 21.16 37.62 14.98
CA ALA A 15 19.71 37.51 14.79
C ALA A 15 19.33 36.82 13.49
N ALA A 16 20.04 37.08 12.38
CA ALA A 16 19.83 36.40 11.11
C ALA A 16 20.20 34.91 11.17
N LEU A 17 21.26 34.55 11.90
CA LEU A 17 21.70 33.17 12.09
C LEU A 17 20.72 32.38 12.97
N LEU A 18 20.11 33.03 13.99
CA LEU A 18 19.08 32.42 14.83
C LEU A 18 17.76 32.18 14.07
N MET A 19 17.37 33.04 13.15
CA MET A 19 16.18 32.85 12.31
C MET A 19 16.35 31.69 11.29
N LEU A 20 17.57 31.43 10.85
CA LEU A 20 17.85 30.31 9.91
C LEU A 20 17.76 28.94 10.58
N MET A 21 17.90 28.86 11.90
CA MET A 21 17.82 27.60 12.65
C MET A 21 16.39 27.13 12.99
N MET A 22 15.36 27.97 12.74
CA MET A 22 13.96 27.62 13.05
C MET A 22 13.17 26.99 11.89
N SER A 23 13.80 26.76 10.75
CA SER A 23 13.16 26.03 9.64
C SER A 23 13.25 24.53 9.86
N ALA A 24 12.53 24.01 10.85
CA ALA A 24 12.27 22.56 10.90
C ALA A 24 11.45 22.19 9.65
N PRO A 25 11.88 21.22 8.83
CA PRO A 25 11.07 20.76 7.71
C PRO A 25 9.74 20.24 8.29
N ALA A 26 8.64 20.83 7.88
CA ALA A 26 7.31 20.30 8.16
C ALA A 26 7.24 18.91 7.55
N ARG A 27 7.28 17.87 8.38
CA ARG A 27 7.09 16.50 7.94
C ARG A 27 5.60 16.35 7.68
N ALA A 28 5.22 16.22 6.43
CA ALA A 28 3.84 15.88 6.10
C ALA A 28 3.49 14.55 6.77
N ASP A 29 2.30 14.47 7.35
CA ASP A 29 1.82 13.21 7.91
C ASP A 29 1.78 12.13 6.83
N PRO A 30 2.09 10.88 7.17
CA PRO A 30 2.03 9.80 6.22
C PRO A 30 0.59 9.63 5.69
N PRO A 31 0.42 9.35 4.37
CA PRO A 31 -0.90 9.20 3.80
C PRO A 31 -1.67 8.04 4.45
N LYS A 32 -2.97 8.23 4.65
CA LYS A 32 -3.88 7.23 5.21
C LYS A 32 -4.18 6.17 4.18
N LEU A 33 -4.02 4.91 4.55
CA LEU A 33 -4.13 3.78 3.64
C LEU A 33 -5.14 2.75 4.14
N ALA A 34 -6.14 2.44 3.32
CA ALA A 34 -7.01 1.29 3.49
C ALA A 34 -6.46 0.10 2.71
N VAL A 35 -6.28 -1.05 3.37
CA VAL A 35 -5.87 -2.31 2.73
C VAL A 35 -7.00 -3.31 2.87
N PHE A 36 -7.69 -3.59 1.77
CA PHE A 36 -8.77 -4.57 1.71
C PHE A 36 -8.25 -5.99 1.68
N ASP A 37 -9.12 -6.94 2.03
CA ASP A 37 -8.79 -8.36 1.91
C ASP A 37 -8.65 -8.76 0.44
N PHE A 38 -7.82 -9.77 0.19
CA PHE A 38 -7.52 -10.20 -1.17
C PHE A 38 -8.64 -11.09 -1.71
N GLU A 39 -8.79 -11.10 -3.03
CA GLU A 39 -9.76 -11.91 -3.77
C GLU A 39 -9.05 -13.05 -4.51
N LEU A 40 -9.69 -14.22 -4.61
CA LEU A 40 -9.22 -15.33 -5.43
C LEU A 40 -10.05 -15.42 -6.70
N ILE A 41 -9.37 -15.43 -7.84
CA ILE A 41 -9.95 -15.81 -9.14
C ILE A 41 -9.37 -17.18 -9.51
N ASP A 42 -10.12 -18.23 -9.22
CA ASP A 42 -9.71 -19.60 -9.55
C ASP A 42 -10.34 -20.03 -10.87
N THR A 43 -9.50 -20.20 -11.88
CA THR A 43 -9.86 -20.71 -13.21
C THR A 43 -9.28 -22.12 -13.45
N SER A 44 -8.81 -22.77 -12.39
CA SER A 44 -8.25 -24.09 -12.49
C SER A 44 -9.34 -25.15 -12.63
N LEU A 45 -9.03 -26.24 -13.33
CA LEU A 45 -9.90 -27.40 -13.41
C LEU A 45 -10.24 -27.98 -12.02
N GLU A 46 -9.29 -27.92 -11.08
CA GLU A 46 -9.51 -28.35 -9.70
C GLU A 46 -10.60 -27.49 -9.02
N GLY A 47 -10.54 -26.16 -9.16
CA GLY A 47 -11.55 -25.25 -8.62
C GLY A 47 -12.93 -25.47 -9.25
N GLU A 48 -12.98 -25.72 -10.56
CA GLU A 48 -14.22 -26.02 -11.27
C GLU A 48 -14.88 -27.32 -10.78
N VAL A 49 -14.08 -28.37 -10.53
CA VAL A 49 -14.59 -29.70 -10.14
C VAL A 49 -14.88 -29.79 -8.64
N ASN A 50 -13.99 -29.24 -7.79
CA ASN A 50 -14.03 -29.43 -6.34
C ASN A 50 -14.59 -28.23 -5.58
N GLY A 51 -14.75 -27.07 -6.25
CA GLY A 51 -15.18 -25.81 -5.63
C GLY A 51 -14.11 -25.15 -4.75
N PRO A 52 -14.51 -24.11 -3.99
CA PRO A 52 -13.60 -23.33 -3.14
C PRO A 52 -12.93 -24.19 -2.04
N ARG A 53 -11.68 -23.89 -1.76
CA ARG A 53 -10.88 -24.58 -0.73
C ARG A 53 -10.67 -23.70 0.49
N THR A 54 -10.86 -24.25 1.67
CA THR A 54 -10.66 -23.54 2.95
C THR A 54 -9.22 -23.09 3.13
N ASP A 55 -8.23 -23.91 2.79
CA ASP A 55 -6.81 -23.58 2.92
C ASP A 55 -6.37 -22.46 1.96
N GLU A 56 -7.02 -22.30 0.81
CA GLU A 56 -6.81 -21.15 -0.08
C GLU A 56 -7.44 -19.88 0.48
N HIS A 57 -8.63 -19.99 1.06
CA HIS A 57 -9.25 -18.87 1.76
C HIS A 57 -8.37 -18.37 2.92
N ASP A 58 -7.85 -19.28 3.74
CA ASP A 58 -6.95 -18.94 4.85
C ASP A 58 -5.69 -18.23 4.34
N ARG A 59 -5.12 -18.67 3.20
CA ARG A 59 -3.98 -18.01 2.57
C ARG A 59 -4.30 -16.60 2.06
N LEU A 60 -5.52 -16.38 1.54
CA LEU A 60 -5.96 -15.04 1.15
C LEU A 60 -5.98 -14.08 2.33
N MET A 61 -6.58 -14.50 3.45
CA MET A 61 -6.63 -13.70 4.67
C MET A 61 -5.22 -13.41 5.19
N GLN A 62 -4.35 -14.43 5.24
CA GLN A 62 -2.95 -14.29 5.65
C GLN A 62 -2.16 -13.35 4.74
N ALA A 63 -2.42 -13.35 3.43
CA ALA A 63 -1.77 -12.45 2.48
C ALA A 63 -2.14 -10.99 2.75
N GLY A 64 -3.41 -10.68 2.91
CA GLY A 64 -3.89 -9.34 3.28
C GLY A 64 -3.31 -8.87 4.61
N ASP A 65 -3.32 -9.72 5.63
CA ASP A 65 -2.74 -9.42 6.94
C ASP A 65 -1.23 -9.18 6.88
N GLN A 66 -0.52 -9.94 6.04
CA GLN A 66 0.91 -9.73 5.85
C GLN A 66 1.20 -8.39 5.21
N VAL A 67 0.43 -7.99 4.17
CA VAL A 67 0.56 -6.65 3.55
C VAL A 67 0.33 -5.57 4.59
N ARG A 68 -0.73 -5.66 5.41
CA ARG A 68 -1.02 -4.69 6.47
C ARG A 68 0.14 -4.57 7.45
N ARG A 69 0.65 -5.68 7.96
CA ARG A 69 1.77 -5.69 8.92
C ARG A 69 3.03 -5.05 8.31
N GLU A 70 3.46 -5.50 7.13
CA GLU A 70 4.70 -5.02 6.52
C GLU A 70 4.62 -3.52 6.14
N LEU A 71 3.45 -3.04 5.72
CA LEU A 71 3.24 -1.61 5.43
C LEU A 71 3.19 -0.77 6.71
N ALA A 72 2.56 -1.27 7.79
CA ALA A 72 2.54 -0.61 9.08
C ALA A 72 3.97 -0.46 9.67
N GLU A 73 4.79 -1.53 9.58
CA GLU A 73 6.18 -1.52 10.04
C GLU A 73 7.05 -0.50 9.29
N SER A 74 6.70 -0.17 8.06
CA SER A 74 7.46 0.77 7.23
C SER A 74 7.33 2.24 7.68
N ALA A 75 6.33 2.58 8.48
CA ALA A 75 5.93 3.95 8.85
C ALA A 75 5.73 4.90 7.65
N ARG A 76 5.63 4.37 6.44
CA ARG A 76 5.41 5.15 5.21
C ARG A 76 3.93 5.52 5.02
N PHE A 77 3.04 4.77 5.65
CA PHE A 77 1.60 4.93 5.57
C PHE A 77 0.98 4.86 6.97
N GLN A 78 -0.14 5.57 7.15
CA GLN A 78 -1.01 5.41 8.30
C GLN A 78 -2.11 4.40 7.92
N LEU A 79 -2.02 3.18 8.43
CA LEU A 79 -3.01 2.13 8.16
C LEU A 79 -4.34 2.46 8.86
N LEU A 80 -5.44 2.35 8.13
CA LEU A 80 -6.79 2.48 8.66
C LEU A 80 -7.41 1.11 8.92
N ASP A 81 -8.27 1.05 9.95
CA ASP A 81 -9.10 -0.12 10.20
C ASP A 81 -10.23 -0.20 9.16
N ILE A 82 -10.32 -1.32 8.46
CA ILE A 82 -11.35 -1.56 7.44
C ILE A 82 -12.64 -2.18 8.01
N ALA A 83 -12.68 -2.55 9.30
CA ALA A 83 -13.83 -3.21 9.93
C ALA A 83 -15.18 -2.53 9.64
N PRO A 84 -15.30 -1.18 9.61
CA PRO A 84 -16.57 -0.53 9.33
C PRO A 84 -17.17 -0.82 7.94
N VAL A 85 -16.34 -1.19 6.98
CA VAL A 85 -16.76 -1.45 5.58
C VAL A 85 -16.51 -2.89 5.14
N ASN A 86 -15.90 -3.71 5.99
CA ASN A 86 -15.39 -5.04 5.64
C ASN A 86 -16.49 -5.96 5.10
N ALA A 87 -17.65 -6.02 5.77
CA ALA A 87 -18.77 -6.85 5.32
C ALA A 87 -19.28 -6.45 3.92
N ALA A 88 -19.35 -5.14 3.63
CA ALA A 88 -19.75 -4.65 2.32
C ALA A 88 -18.67 -4.91 1.25
N ALA A 89 -17.39 -4.77 1.62
CA ALA A 89 -16.27 -5.05 0.74
C ALA A 89 -16.23 -6.54 0.35
N HIS A 90 -16.39 -7.46 1.29
CA HIS A 90 -16.46 -8.90 1.02
C HIS A 90 -17.66 -9.31 0.15
N GLY A 91 -18.77 -8.60 0.24
CA GLY A 91 -19.94 -8.83 -0.61
C GLY A 91 -19.80 -8.28 -2.03
N SER A 92 -18.71 -7.58 -2.32
CA SER A 92 -18.45 -6.92 -3.60
C SER A 92 -17.22 -7.55 -4.27
N ASN A 93 -17.25 -7.68 -5.61
CA ASN A 93 -16.03 -7.96 -6.35
C ASN A 93 -15.28 -6.63 -6.56
N LEU A 94 -14.27 -6.35 -5.72
CA LEU A 94 -13.58 -5.07 -5.70
C LEU A 94 -12.87 -4.72 -7.01
N GLN A 95 -12.56 -5.73 -7.82
CA GLN A 95 -11.93 -5.52 -9.13
C GLN A 95 -12.94 -5.24 -10.25
N ALA A 96 -14.19 -5.66 -10.09
CA ALA A 96 -15.22 -5.56 -11.13
C ALA A 96 -16.37 -4.62 -10.81
N CYS A 97 -16.44 -4.09 -9.60
CA CYS A 97 -17.55 -3.24 -9.13
C CYS A 97 -17.51 -1.78 -9.61
N GLY A 98 -16.55 -1.41 -10.45
CA GLY A 98 -16.48 -0.05 -11.02
C GLY A 98 -16.10 1.04 -10.01
N GLY A 99 -15.20 0.76 -9.06
CA GLY A 99 -14.65 1.75 -8.12
C GLY A 99 -15.27 1.70 -6.72
N CYS A 100 -15.91 0.59 -6.33
CA CYS A 100 -16.40 0.45 -4.95
C CYS A 100 -15.28 0.37 -3.92
N ASP A 101 -14.09 -0.09 -4.28
CA ASP A 101 -12.89 -0.03 -3.48
C ASP A 101 -12.57 1.42 -3.05
N VAL A 102 -12.60 2.36 -4.01
CA VAL A 102 -12.45 3.79 -3.75
C VAL A 102 -13.57 4.32 -2.87
N GLN A 103 -14.84 3.95 -3.14
CA GLN A 103 -15.98 4.39 -2.33
C GLN A 103 -15.89 3.91 -0.87
N TYR A 104 -15.49 2.66 -0.64
CA TYR A 104 -15.28 2.14 0.71
C TYR A 104 -14.12 2.83 1.41
N ALA A 105 -13.01 3.06 0.71
CA ALA A 105 -11.86 3.78 1.24
C ALA A 105 -12.20 5.24 1.59
N GLN A 106 -13.01 5.92 0.77
CA GLN A 106 -13.52 7.27 1.07
C GLN A 106 -14.34 7.31 2.37
N ARG A 107 -15.18 6.31 2.62
CA ARG A 107 -15.98 6.23 3.86
C ARG A 107 -15.08 6.09 5.11
N LEU A 108 -13.90 5.52 4.95
CA LEU A 108 -12.91 5.39 6.02
C LEU A 108 -12.05 6.66 6.18
N GLY A 109 -12.13 7.60 5.24
CA GLY A 109 -11.27 8.79 5.20
C GLY A 109 -9.83 8.46 4.80
N ALA A 110 -9.64 7.45 3.94
CA ALA A 110 -8.35 7.09 3.38
C ALA A 110 -7.96 8.03 2.24
N ASP A 111 -6.64 8.24 2.07
CA ASP A 111 -6.05 8.91 0.91
C ASP A 111 -5.72 7.92 -0.21
N LEU A 112 -5.39 6.68 0.18
CA LEU A 112 -4.98 5.60 -0.71
C LEU A 112 -5.75 4.32 -0.37
N ALA A 113 -5.98 3.48 -1.38
CA ALA A 113 -6.60 2.17 -1.24
C ALA A 113 -5.75 1.08 -1.88
N ILE A 114 -5.56 -0.04 -1.18
CA ILE A 114 -4.97 -1.26 -1.71
C ILE A 114 -6.04 -2.34 -1.83
N THR A 115 -6.10 -2.96 -2.99
CA THR A 115 -6.80 -4.23 -3.25
C THR A 115 -5.81 -5.25 -3.80
N GLY A 116 -6.06 -6.52 -3.56
CA GLY A 116 -5.22 -7.60 -4.05
C GLY A 116 -6.03 -8.71 -4.70
N VAL A 117 -5.47 -9.28 -5.76
CA VAL A 117 -6.06 -10.43 -6.46
C VAL A 117 -5.03 -11.53 -6.59
N VAL A 118 -5.45 -12.74 -6.29
CA VAL A 118 -4.71 -13.95 -6.64
C VAL A 118 -5.44 -14.64 -7.77
N GLN A 119 -4.78 -14.75 -8.91
CA GLN A 119 -5.28 -15.55 -10.03
C GLN A 119 -4.64 -16.94 -9.96
N LYS A 120 -5.48 -17.98 -9.96
CA LYS A 120 -5.04 -19.37 -9.97
C LYS A 120 -5.47 -20.03 -11.28
N VAL A 121 -4.48 -20.49 -12.05
CA VAL A 121 -4.67 -21.32 -13.25
C VAL A 121 -4.50 -22.79 -12.91
N SER A 122 -3.61 -23.08 -11.97
CA SER A 122 -3.38 -24.42 -11.40
C SER A 122 -2.66 -24.31 -10.07
N ASN A 123 -2.47 -25.43 -9.35
CA ASN A 123 -1.66 -25.46 -8.13
C ASN A 123 -0.16 -25.16 -8.34
N LEU A 124 0.29 -25.07 -9.58
CA LEU A 124 1.67 -24.74 -9.93
C LEU A 124 1.81 -23.34 -10.55
N ILE A 125 0.71 -22.77 -11.01
CA ILE A 125 0.70 -21.48 -11.73
C ILE A 125 -0.32 -20.55 -11.08
N LEU A 126 0.17 -19.63 -10.30
CA LEU A 126 -0.60 -18.56 -9.69
C LEU A 126 0.11 -17.22 -9.92
N ASN A 127 -0.66 -16.13 -9.86
CA ASN A 127 -0.15 -14.77 -9.89
C ASN A 127 -0.83 -13.97 -8.78
N ILE A 128 -0.05 -13.15 -8.06
CA ILE A 128 -0.59 -12.14 -7.13
C ILE A 128 -0.39 -10.77 -7.76
N THR A 129 -1.47 -10.01 -7.83
CA THR A 129 -1.45 -8.59 -8.23
C THR A 129 -1.97 -7.74 -7.08
N ILE A 130 -1.25 -6.66 -6.76
CA ILE A 130 -1.66 -5.64 -5.80
C ILE A 130 -1.86 -4.33 -6.56
N TYR A 131 -3.03 -3.73 -6.39
CA TYR A 131 -3.39 -2.44 -6.96
C TYR A 131 -3.38 -1.38 -5.86
N LEU A 132 -2.74 -0.25 -6.12
CA LEU A 132 -2.77 0.94 -5.28
C LEU A 132 -3.48 2.06 -6.04
N ARG A 133 -4.55 2.60 -5.46
CA ARG A 133 -5.34 3.70 -6.04
C ARG A 133 -5.29 4.93 -5.16
N ASP A 134 -5.32 6.08 -5.82
CA ASP A 134 -5.64 7.36 -5.17
C ASP A 134 -7.15 7.43 -4.92
N VAL A 135 -7.54 7.70 -3.69
CA VAL A 135 -8.95 7.71 -3.28
C VAL A 135 -9.66 9.00 -3.70
N HIS A 136 -8.93 10.08 -3.88
CA HIS A 136 -9.49 11.38 -4.25
C HIS A 136 -9.80 11.47 -5.75
N THR A 137 -8.93 10.89 -6.58
CA THR A 137 -9.08 10.91 -8.05
C THR A 137 -9.70 9.62 -8.59
N GLY A 138 -9.55 8.48 -7.88
CA GLY A 138 -9.90 7.16 -8.35
C GLY A 138 -8.85 6.53 -9.28
N ASP A 139 -7.76 7.25 -9.56
CA ASP A 139 -6.73 6.81 -10.48
C ASP A 139 -5.89 5.66 -9.91
N LEU A 140 -5.44 4.80 -10.80
CA LEU A 140 -4.47 3.76 -10.47
C LEU A 140 -3.08 4.39 -10.31
N VAL A 141 -2.57 4.44 -9.06
CA VAL A 141 -1.21 4.90 -8.77
C VAL A 141 -0.18 3.89 -9.26
N THR A 142 -0.40 2.61 -8.97
CA THR A 142 0.43 1.50 -9.46
C THR A 142 -0.29 0.17 -9.36
N ALA A 143 0.09 -0.76 -10.24
CA ALA A 143 -0.23 -2.18 -10.14
C ALA A 143 1.08 -2.98 -10.13
N VAL A 144 1.28 -3.78 -9.12
CA VAL A 144 2.49 -4.60 -8.97
C VAL A 144 2.10 -6.07 -8.87
N ASN A 145 2.83 -6.93 -9.58
CA ASN A 145 2.52 -8.35 -9.62
C ASN A 145 3.76 -9.23 -9.53
N THR A 146 3.54 -10.50 -9.22
CA THR A 146 4.54 -11.54 -9.29
C THR A 146 3.89 -12.91 -9.45
N ASP A 147 4.57 -13.79 -10.18
CA ASP A 147 4.15 -15.19 -10.32
C ASP A 147 4.59 -16.02 -9.11
N LEU A 148 3.78 -17.01 -8.78
CA LEU A 148 4.09 -18.04 -7.81
C LEU A 148 4.17 -19.39 -8.50
N ARG A 149 5.18 -20.16 -8.11
CA ARG A 149 5.29 -21.56 -8.51
C ARG A 149 4.98 -22.44 -7.30
N GLY A 150 3.72 -22.85 -7.21
CA GLY A 150 3.20 -23.66 -6.13
C GLY A 150 2.24 -22.95 -5.20
N ASN A 151 1.16 -23.65 -4.86
CA ASN A 151 0.05 -23.15 -4.04
C ASN A 151 0.27 -23.49 -2.56
N THR A 152 1.38 -22.99 -1.97
CA THR A 152 1.74 -23.22 -0.56
C THR A 152 1.79 -21.90 0.21
N SER A 153 1.52 -21.92 1.51
CA SER A 153 1.58 -20.73 2.37
C SER A 153 2.94 -20.04 2.31
N GLU A 154 4.02 -20.82 2.16
CA GLU A 154 5.37 -20.27 2.02
C GLU A 154 5.56 -19.51 0.69
N SER A 155 5.06 -20.07 -0.43
CA SER A 155 5.13 -19.41 -1.75
C SER A 155 4.34 -18.09 -1.75
N TRP A 156 3.14 -18.09 -1.18
CA TRP A 156 2.33 -16.89 -1.04
C TRP A 156 3.01 -15.83 -0.18
N SER A 157 3.50 -16.23 1.01
CA SER A 157 4.19 -15.30 1.93
C SER A 157 5.45 -14.68 1.31
N ARG A 158 6.24 -15.47 0.54
CA ARG A 158 7.42 -14.94 -0.17
C ARG A 158 7.02 -13.94 -1.26
N ALA A 159 5.98 -14.23 -2.02
CA ALA A 159 5.48 -13.36 -3.07
C ALA A 159 4.96 -12.02 -2.50
N VAL A 160 4.14 -12.07 -1.45
CA VAL A 160 3.67 -10.87 -0.75
C VAL A 160 4.83 -10.03 -0.24
N ARG A 161 5.79 -10.65 0.44
CA ARG A 161 6.98 -9.96 0.95
C ARG A 161 7.78 -9.29 -0.18
N TYR A 162 7.95 -9.99 -1.30
CA TYR A 162 8.61 -9.41 -2.46
C TYR A 162 7.87 -8.18 -2.99
N LEU A 163 6.55 -8.29 -3.18
CA LEU A 163 5.72 -7.18 -3.69
C LEU A 163 5.73 -5.98 -2.75
N VAL A 164 5.63 -6.21 -1.43
CA VAL A 164 5.67 -5.11 -0.46
C VAL A 164 7.04 -4.44 -0.46
N ARG A 165 8.12 -5.21 -0.24
CA ARG A 165 9.45 -4.64 -0.01
C ARG A 165 10.11 -4.09 -1.26
N ASN A 166 10.01 -4.80 -2.38
CA ASN A 166 10.73 -4.45 -3.61
C ASN A 166 9.89 -3.65 -4.61
N ARG A 167 8.58 -3.51 -4.35
CA ARG A 167 7.67 -2.77 -5.22
C ARG A 167 6.95 -1.67 -4.46
N LEU A 168 6.02 -1.95 -3.57
CA LEU A 168 5.22 -0.92 -2.90
C LEU A 168 6.05 0.06 -2.06
N LEU A 169 7.08 -0.43 -1.37
CA LEU A 169 7.98 0.38 -0.54
C LEU A 169 9.21 0.90 -1.30
N ALA A 170 9.47 0.41 -2.50
CA ALA A 170 10.59 0.86 -3.32
C ALA A 170 10.33 2.28 -3.87
N PRO A 171 11.39 3.07 -4.16
CA PRO A 171 11.26 4.32 -4.90
C PRO A 171 10.53 4.08 -6.24
N ASN A 172 9.60 4.97 -6.58
CA ASN A 172 8.79 4.88 -7.79
C ASN A 172 8.13 3.49 -7.99
N TYR A 173 7.75 2.84 -6.87
CA TYR A 173 7.14 1.50 -6.87
C TYR A 173 7.96 0.44 -7.63
N GLY A 174 9.29 0.57 -7.62
CA GLY A 174 10.21 -0.32 -8.32
C GLY A 174 10.16 -0.22 -9.85
N ALA A 175 9.56 0.80 -10.41
CA ALA A 175 9.67 1.11 -11.84
C ALA A 175 11.06 1.64 -12.16
N PRO A 176 11.59 1.38 -13.38
CA PRO A 176 12.85 1.96 -13.81
C PRO A 176 12.81 3.49 -13.74
N GLN A 177 13.90 4.10 -13.28
CA GLN A 177 14.03 5.56 -13.34
C GLN A 177 14.15 5.98 -14.80
N PRO A 178 13.47 7.06 -15.24
CA PRO A 178 13.72 7.63 -16.56
C PRO A 178 15.20 8.06 -16.63
N GLN A 179 15.88 7.63 -17.70
CA GLN A 179 17.26 8.01 -17.99
C GLN A 179 17.34 9.44 -18.50
#